data_6f4f5cf6d180f99f917ef338c34bf149
#
_entry.id   6f4f5cf6d180f99f917ef338c34bf149
#
_cell.length_a   1.000
_cell.length_b   1.000
_cell.length_c   1.000
_cell.angle_alpha   90.00
_cell.angle_beta   90.00
_cell.angle_gamma   90.00
#
_symmetry.space_group_name_H-M   'P 1'
#
loop_
_entity.id
_entity.type
_entity.pdbx_description
1 polymer ?
#
loop_
_entity_poly.entity_id
_entity_poly.type
_entity_poly.pdbx_seq_one_letter_code
_entity_poly.pdbx_strand_id
1 'polypeptide(L)'
;MTSAVHLTFSYLKRTLLFRFEAGTSRGVLHTRDVFWIKVHRMGDVDQVGWGEAAPLNGLSPDFLPDFEEVLGRLLVQANHRSWDMEEESLLQQVKALVPFSLPSIRFGLETALLDFLNGGRKRILANTFFDQGAPIPINGLIWMGTKEFMLQQINQKLGEGFTCLKMKIGAIDFAQELELLRYIREQEAAKNLVLRVDANGAFSIQEAMGKLELLKDFGMHSIEQPIAVGQWKAMRELAVKSPIPIALDEELIGKIDKEEVLNSIQPQYLILKPSLLGGILETREWIQLAEKLGIGWWMTSALESAIGLNAISQLTSTYLPSLPQGLGTGKLYDNNLESPLVVQFGEIQYNQEGIWETPS
;
A
#
# COMPACT_ATOMS: atom_id res chain seq x y z
N MET A 1 31.87 -10.70 13.41
CA MET A 1 31.12 -11.79 12.76
C MET A 1 29.85 -11.99 13.56
N THR A 2 28.71 -11.55 13.03
CA THR A 2 27.41 -11.83 13.62
C THR A 2 27.16 -13.33 13.56
N SER A 3 26.89 -13.95 14.72
CA SER A 3 26.65 -15.42 14.77
C SER A 3 25.30 -15.69 14.10
N ALA A 4 25.28 -16.58 13.11
CA ALA A 4 24.06 -17.04 12.47
C ALA A 4 23.12 -17.69 13.50
N VAL A 5 21.84 -17.37 13.44
CA VAL A 5 20.83 -17.77 14.42
C VAL A 5 19.78 -18.68 13.76
N HIS A 6 19.37 -19.74 14.47
CA HIS A 6 18.25 -20.57 14.07
C HIS A 6 16.95 -19.99 14.61
N LEU A 7 15.99 -19.76 13.72
CA LEU A 7 14.69 -19.18 14.02
C LEU A 7 13.58 -20.19 13.70
N THR A 8 12.47 -20.08 14.39
CA THR A 8 11.26 -20.86 14.15
C THR A 8 10.18 -19.95 13.59
N PHE A 9 9.62 -20.32 12.44
CA PHE A 9 8.55 -19.61 11.75
C PHE A 9 7.27 -20.42 11.79
N SER A 10 6.18 -19.72 12.01
CA SER A 10 4.81 -20.23 11.90
C SER A 10 3.90 -19.11 11.42
N TYR A 11 2.62 -19.40 11.20
CA TYR A 11 1.65 -18.35 10.85
C TYR A 11 0.32 -18.60 11.57
N LEU A 12 -0.45 -17.52 11.68
CA LEU A 12 -1.87 -17.53 12.07
C LEU A 12 -2.67 -16.95 10.91
N LYS A 13 -3.76 -17.61 10.54
CA LYS A 13 -4.69 -17.11 9.54
C LYS A 13 -5.87 -16.42 10.22
N ARG A 14 -6.25 -15.25 9.73
CA ARG A 14 -7.49 -14.58 10.11
C ARG A 14 -8.20 -14.04 8.87
N THR A 15 -9.54 -14.22 8.84
CA THR A 15 -10.39 -13.55 7.86
C THR A 15 -10.88 -12.25 8.44
N LEU A 16 -10.46 -11.13 7.84
CA LEU A 16 -10.91 -9.80 8.19
C LEU A 16 -12.23 -9.48 7.50
N LEU A 17 -13.13 -8.78 8.21
CA LEU A 17 -14.47 -8.39 7.74
C LEU A 17 -14.49 -6.89 7.46
N PHE A 18 -14.79 -6.48 6.24
CA PHE A 18 -14.93 -5.07 5.91
C PHE A 18 -16.16 -4.47 6.59
N ARG A 19 -16.04 -3.26 7.12
CA ARG A 19 -17.14 -2.49 7.76
C ARG A 19 -18.20 -2.02 6.78
N PHE A 20 -17.90 -2.02 5.50
CA PHE A 20 -18.76 -1.58 4.42
C PHE A 20 -18.41 -2.35 3.15
N GLU A 21 -19.28 -2.29 2.16
CA GLU A 21 -19.01 -2.85 0.84
C GLU A 21 -17.88 -2.08 0.16
N ALA A 22 -16.65 -2.63 0.23
CA ALA A 22 -15.48 -1.98 -0.32
C ALA A 22 -15.45 -2.11 -1.85
N GLY A 23 -16.10 -1.16 -2.54
CA GLY A 23 -16.21 -1.12 -3.99
C GLY A 23 -14.86 -0.83 -4.66
N THR A 24 -14.44 -1.70 -5.56
CA THR A 24 -13.24 -1.57 -6.39
C THR A 24 -13.60 -1.78 -7.86
N SER A 25 -12.71 -1.42 -8.78
CA SER A 25 -12.88 -1.72 -10.22
C SER A 25 -12.98 -3.22 -10.54
N ARG A 26 -12.61 -4.09 -9.59
CA ARG A 26 -12.62 -5.56 -9.70
C ARG A 26 -13.77 -6.22 -8.98
N GLY A 27 -14.68 -5.44 -8.41
CA GLY A 27 -15.84 -5.90 -7.65
C GLY A 27 -15.83 -5.40 -6.21
N VAL A 28 -16.77 -5.91 -5.42
CA VAL A 28 -16.96 -5.55 -4.01
C VAL A 28 -16.24 -6.56 -3.12
N LEU A 29 -15.46 -6.06 -2.16
CA LEU A 29 -14.79 -6.87 -1.15
C LEU A 29 -15.61 -6.83 0.15
N HIS A 30 -15.92 -8.01 0.69
CA HIS A 30 -16.59 -8.19 1.97
C HIS A 30 -15.63 -8.74 3.04
N THR A 31 -14.67 -9.55 2.61
CA THR A 31 -13.69 -10.21 3.49
C THR A 31 -12.31 -10.19 2.87
N ARG A 32 -11.30 -10.40 3.71
CA ARG A 32 -9.92 -10.61 3.28
C ARG A 32 -9.21 -11.56 4.23
N ASP A 33 -8.57 -12.59 3.68
CA ASP A 33 -7.68 -13.45 4.46
C ASP A 33 -6.32 -12.77 4.63
N VAL A 34 -5.82 -12.77 5.86
CA VAL A 34 -4.46 -12.36 6.21
C VAL A 34 -3.75 -13.50 6.93
N PHE A 35 -2.45 -13.61 6.70
CA PHE A 35 -1.59 -14.62 7.31
C PHE A 35 -0.52 -13.89 8.11
N TRP A 36 -0.65 -13.87 9.43
CA TRP A 36 0.33 -13.26 10.30
C TRP A 36 1.48 -14.23 10.54
N ILE A 37 2.63 -13.92 9.99
CA ILE A 37 3.86 -14.71 10.15
C ILE A 37 4.46 -14.37 11.50
N LYS A 38 4.70 -15.41 12.29
CA LYS A 38 5.35 -15.35 13.59
C LYS A 38 6.77 -15.89 13.48
N VAL A 39 7.74 -15.18 14.05
CA VAL A 39 9.13 -15.64 14.15
C VAL A 39 9.64 -15.49 15.57
N HIS A 40 10.35 -16.49 16.07
CA HIS A 40 11.01 -16.47 17.37
C HIS A 40 12.28 -17.33 17.33
N ARG A 41 13.17 -17.16 18.31
CA ARG A 41 14.34 -18.02 18.44
C ARG A 41 13.91 -19.42 18.89
N MET A 42 14.58 -20.46 18.40
CA MET A 42 14.34 -21.82 18.86
C MET A 42 14.62 -21.91 20.38
N GLY A 43 13.61 -22.38 21.13
CA GLY A 43 13.69 -22.51 22.58
C GLY A 43 13.46 -21.22 23.39
N ASP A 44 13.22 -20.10 22.74
CA ASP A 44 12.88 -18.82 23.37
C ASP A 44 11.62 -18.24 22.68
N VAL A 45 10.55 -18.11 23.44
CA VAL A 45 9.26 -17.60 22.95
C VAL A 45 8.92 -16.21 23.48
N ASP A 46 9.79 -15.59 24.25
CA ASP A 46 9.53 -14.29 24.86
C ASP A 46 9.68 -13.15 23.84
N GLN A 47 10.64 -13.29 22.92
CA GLN A 47 10.81 -12.34 21.82
C GLN A 47 10.18 -12.90 20.54
N VAL A 48 9.13 -12.26 20.06
CA VAL A 48 8.38 -12.67 18.86
C VAL A 48 8.28 -11.54 17.86
N GLY A 49 8.81 -11.75 16.66
CA GLY A 49 8.58 -10.87 15.53
C GLY A 49 7.32 -11.25 14.76
N TRP A 50 6.61 -10.25 14.23
CA TRP A 50 5.38 -10.39 13.48
C TRP A 50 5.44 -9.69 12.14
N GLY A 51 4.98 -10.36 11.10
CA GLY A 51 4.79 -9.80 9.76
C GLY A 51 3.46 -10.26 9.17
N GLU A 52 3.09 -9.71 8.05
CA GLU A 52 1.82 -10.00 7.38
C GLU A 52 2.02 -10.35 5.92
N ALA A 53 1.59 -11.55 5.52
CA ALA A 53 1.36 -11.93 4.14
C ALA A 53 -0.15 -11.90 3.87
N ALA A 54 -0.59 -11.03 2.96
CA ALA A 54 -2.01 -10.83 2.70
C ALA A 54 -2.25 -10.57 1.20
N PRO A 55 -2.29 -11.62 0.38
CA PRO A 55 -2.56 -11.45 -1.04
C PRO A 55 -3.97 -10.90 -1.27
N LEU A 56 -4.10 -9.97 -2.20
CA LEU A 56 -5.36 -9.31 -2.53
C LEU A 56 -5.96 -9.90 -3.80
N ASN A 57 -7.19 -10.37 -3.71
CA ASN A 57 -7.92 -10.95 -4.84
C ASN A 57 -7.95 -10.00 -6.05
N GLY A 58 -7.63 -10.55 -7.22
CA GLY A 58 -7.63 -9.83 -8.50
C GLY A 58 -6.49 -8.83 -8.67
N LEU A 59 -5.55 -8.74 -7.71
CA LEU A 59 -4.43 -7.82 -7.77
C LEU A 59 -3.07 -8.47 -7.46
N SER A 60 -2.97 -9.24 -6.37
CA SER A 60 -1.71 -9.86 -5.99
C SER A 60 -1.34 -11.02 -6.90
N PRO A 61 -0.11 -11.07 -7.44
CA PRO A 61 0.36 -12.21 -8.24
C PRO A 61 0.30 -13.54 -7.50
N ASP A 62 0.44 -13.48 -6.18
CA ASP A 62 0.39 -14.62 -5.27
C ASP A 62 -0.97 -14.87 -4.63
N PHE A 63 -2.07 -14.30 -5.16
CA PHE A 63 -3.41 -14.74 -4.80
C PHE A 63 -3.71 -16.08 -5.48
N LEU A 64 -3.22 -17.15 -4.86
CA LEU A 64 -3.26 -18.53 -5.37
C LEU A 64 -4.27 -19.37 -4.58
N PRO A 65 -4.94 -20.34 -5.22
CA PRO A 65 -5.84 -21.27 -4.51
C PRO A 65 -5.13 -22.09 -3.40
N ASP A 66 -3.84 -22.39 -3.60
CA ASP A 66 -2.96 -23.12 -2.68
C ASP A 66 -2.00 -22.23 -1.90
N PHE A 67 -2.30 -20.93 -1.78
CA PHE A 67 -1.43 -19.94 -1.12
C PHE A 67 -0.97 -20.39 0.28
N GLU A 68 -1.90 -20.94 1.07
CA GLU A 68 -1.60 -21.39 2.43
C GLU A 68 -0.60 -22.56 2.46
N GLU A 69 -0.68 -23.48 1.51
CA GLU A 69 0.30 -24.56 1.34
C GLU A 69 1.67 -24.03 0.87
N VAL A 70 1.65 -23.07 -0.04
CA VAL A 70 2.87 -22.40 -0.54
C VAL A 70 3.58 -21.70 0.61
N LEU A 71 2.86 -20.91 1.41
CA LEU A 71 3.37 -20.26 2.61
C LEU A 71 3.95 -21.29 3.59
N GLY A 72 3.20 -22.33 3.91
CA GLY A 72 3.65 -23.41 4.82
C GLY A 72 4.97 -24.04 4.37
N ARG A 73 5.09 -24.40 3.08
CA ARG A 73 6.34 -24.94 2.53
C ARG A 73 7.54 -23.98 2.65
N LEU A 74 7.32 -22.69 2.41
CA LEU A 74 8.38 -21.67 2.55
C LEU A 74 8.80 -21.47 4.01
N LEU A 75 7.86 -21.47 4.95
CA LEU A 75 8.18 -21.38 6.37
C LEU A 75 8.95 -22.62 6.87
N VAL A 76 8.65 -23.82 6.38
CA VAL A 76 9.46 -25.02 6.65
C VAL A 76 10.89 -24.84 6.13
N GLN A 77 11.07 -24.31 4.91
CA GLN A 77 12.42 -24.02 4.40
C GLN A 77 13.13 -22.95 5.23
N ALA A 78 12.41 -21.90 5.68
CA ALA A 78 12.94 -20.86 6.57
C ALA A 78 13.42 -21.44 7.92
N ASN A 79 12.71 -22.42 8.49
CA ASN A 79 13.06 -23.10 9.73
C ASN A 79 14.37 -23.91 9.62
N HIS A 80 14.74 -24.37 8.43
CA HIS A 80 15.95 -25.14 8.19
C HIS A 80 17.18 -24.28 7.85
N ARG A 81 17.01 -22.95 7.84
CA ARG A 81 18.10 -22.00 7.56
C ARG A 81 18.65 -21.39 8.85
N SER A 82 19.90 -20.98 8.77
CA SER A 82 20.46 -20.03 9.73
C SER A 82 20.37 -18.63 9.15
N TRP A 83 20.04 -17.67 10.00
CA TRP A 83 19.79 -16.28 9.63
C TRP A 83 20.91 -15.39 10.17
N ASP A 84 21.47 -14.56 9.31
CA ASP A 84 22.38 -13.49 9.71
C ASP A 84 21.56 -12.28 10.15
N MET A 85 21.72 -11.90 11.43
CA MET A 85 20.87 -10.92 12.10
C MET A 85 21.38 -9.49 11.86
N GLU A 86 21.45 -9.10 10.60
CA GLU A 86 21.77 -7.77 10.13
C GLU A 86 20.68 -7.35 9.11
N GLU A 87 20.19 -6.11 9.15
CA GLU A 87 19.01 -5.66 8.39
C GLU A 87 19.12 -6.00 6.89
N GLU A 88 20.16 -5.51 6.23
CA GLU A 88 20.33 -5.72 4.79
C GLU A 88 20.52 -7.21 4.45
N SER A 89 21.28 -7.95 5.28
CA SER A 89 21.48 -9.38 5.11
C SER A 89 20.17 -10.16 5.21
N LEU A 90 19.29 -9.82 6.17
CA LEU A 90 17.97 -10.43 6.31
C LEU A 90 17.10 -10.22 5.06
N LEU A 91 17.06 -9.01 4.54
CA LEU A 91 16.29 -8.68 3.34
C LEU A 91 16.79 -9.48 2.12
N GLN A 92 18.12 -9.58 1.94
CA GLN A 92 18.72 -10.37 0.86
C GLN A 92 18.47 -11.88 1.03
N GLN A 93 18.49 -12.40 2.26
CA GLN A 93 18.18 -13.80 2.54
C GLN A 93 16.71 -14.13 2.25
N VAL A 94 15.78 -13.23 2.53
CA VAL A 94 14.37 -13.39 2.14
C VAL A 94 14.22 -13.34 0.63
N LYS A 95 14.87 -12.39 -0.05
CA LYS A 95 14.89 -12.29 -1.53
C LYS A 95 15.41 -13.58 -2.18
N ALA A 96 16.40 -14.23 -1.58
CA ALA A 96 16.96 -15.50 -2.07
C ALA A 96 16.08 -16.72 -1.74
N LEU A 97 15.26 -16.67 -0.68
CA LEU A 97 14.37 -17.75 -0.27
C LEU A 97 13.05 -17.75 -1.04
N VAL A 98 12.45 -16.58 -1.18
CA VAL A 98 11.08 -16.43 -1.70
C VAL A 98 11.10 -16.00 -3.16
N PRO A 99 10.45 -16.72 -4.09
CA PRO A 99 10.33 -16.32 -5.48
C PRO A 99 9.73 -14.91 -5.65
N PHE A 100 10.13 -14.20 -6.69
CA PHE A 100 9.61 -12.86 -7.00
C PHE A 100 8.09 -12.83 -7.22
N SER A 101 7.52 -13.94 -7.69
CA SER A 101 6.08 -14.10 -7.90
C SER A 101 5.25 -14.19 -6.62
N LEU A 102 5.89 -14.17 -5.44
CA LEU A 102 5.23 -14.27 -4.13
C LEU A 102 5.48 -13.01 -3.27
N PRO A 103 5.05 -11.83 -3.74
CA PRO A 103 5.40 -10.54 -3.13
C PRO A 103 4.85 -10.38 -1.70
N SER A 104 3.64 -10.87 -1.41
CA SER A 104 3.07 -10.75 -0.06
C SER A 104 3.82 -11.61 0.96
N ILE A 105 4.32 -12.78 0.56
CA ILE A 105 5.13 -13.65 1.43
C ILE A 105 6.49 -13.01 1.70
N ARG A 106 7.13 -12.40 0.68
CA ARG A 106 8.37 -11.63 0.88
C ARG A 106 8.16 -10.53 1.92
N PHE A 107 7.15 -9.68 1.70
CA PHE A 107 6.82 -8.59 2.63
C PHE A 107 6.58 -9.11 4.05
N GLY A 108 5.81 -10.20 4.20
CA GLY A 108 5.52 -10.79 5.50
C GLY A 108 6.75 -11.34 6.22
N LEU A 109 7.66 -12.02 5.50
CA LEU A 109 8.90 -12.53 6.08
C LEU A 109 9.89 -11.42 6.42
N GLU A 110 10.08 -10.43 5.53
CA GLU A 110 10.94 -9.28 5.79
C GLU A 110 10.49 -8.55 7.06
N THR A 111 9.20 -8.24 7.15
CA THR A 111 8.66 -7.49 8.29
C THR A 111 8.71 -8.29 9.59
N ALA A 112 8.43 -9.60 9.57
CA ALA A 112 8.56 -10.46 10.75
C ALA A 112 10.00 -10.54 11.26
N LEU A 113 10.97 -10.72 10.36
CA LEU A 113 12.38 -10.78 10.70
C LEU A 113 12.91 -9.45 11.24
N LEU A 114 12.52 -8.34 10.63
CA LEU A 114 12.91 -7.01 11.09
C LEU A 114 12.29 -6.67 12.45
N ASP A 115 11.02 -7.03 12.68
CA ASP A 115 10.41 -6.90 14.01
C ASP A 115 11.18 -7.73 15.04
N PHE A 116 11.51 -8.97 14.73
CA PHE A 116 12.31 -9.83 15.61
C PHE A 116 13.69 -9.21 15.87
N LEU A 117 14.38 -8.75 14.84
CA LEU A 117 15.69 -8.07 14.98
C LEU A 117 15.60 -6.87 15.94
N ASN A 118 14.51 -6.12 15.92
CA ASN A 118 14.27 -4.96 16.76
C ASN A 118 13.55 -5.27 18.09
N GLY A 119 13.58 -6.50 18.55
CA GLY A 119 13.10 -6.91 19.87
C GLY A 119 11.66 -7.38 19.95
N GLY A 120 10.97 -7.62 18.82
CA GLY A 120 9.59 -8.13 18.77
C GLY A 120 8.53 -7.14 19.27
N ARG A 121 8.78 -5.84 19.14
CA ARG A 121 7.92 -4.75 19.62
C ARG A 121 7.12 -4.06 18.52
N LYS A 122 6.99 -4.69 17.34
CA LYS A 122 6.42 -4.12 16.12
C LYS A 122 7.23 -2.94 15.57
N ARG A 123 8.49 -2.82 15.96
CA ARG A 123 9.45 -1.88 15.38
C ARG A 123 10.13 -2.56 14.20
N ILE A 124 9.82 -2.11 12.99
CA ILE A 124 10.35 -2.71 11.76
C ILE A 124 11.67 -2.05 11.35
N LEU A 125 11.73 -0.73 11.41
CA LEU A 125 12.86 0.09 11.00
C LEU A 125 13.09 1.22 12.00
N ALA A 126 14.28 1.81 12.01
CA ALA A 126 14.54 3.06 12.75
C ALA A 126 13.84 4.21 12.03
N ASN A 127 12.88 4.86 12.68
CA ASN A 127 12.07 5.93 12.09
C ASN A 127 11.37 6.79 13.14
N THR A 128 11.01 8.02 12.77
CA THR A 128 10.37 8.98 13.69
C THR A 128 8.89 8.66 13.95
N PHE A 129 8.20 7.98 13.05
CA PHE A 129 6.80 7.58 13.24
C PHE A 129 6.64 6.65 14.44
N PHE A 130 7.43 5.57 14.51
CA PHE A 130 7.40 4.63 15.63
C PHE A 130 8.08 5.21 16.87
N ASP A 131 9.29 5.79 16.71
CA ASP A 131 10.14 6.16 17.86
C ASP A 131 9.67 7.43 18.56
N GLN A 132 8.95 8.34 17.87
CA GLN A 132 8.55 9.66 18.38
C GLN A 132 7.05 9.97 18.18
N GLY A 133 6.29 9.09 17.51
CA GLY A 133 4.89 9.37 17.16
C GLY A 133 4.74 10.47 16.11
N ALA A 134 5.77 10.74 15.30
CA ALA A 134 5.70 11.75 14.26
C ALA A 134 4.61 11.42 13.23
N PRO A 135 3.71 12.36 12.89
CA PRO A 135 2.62 12.10 11.97
C PRO A 135 3.10 11.93 10.53
N ILE A 136 2.37 11.14 9.77
CA ILE A 136 2.51 11.04 8.32
C ILE A 136 1.24 11.60 7.69
N PRO A 137 1.30 12.63 6.81
CA PRO A 137 0.13 13.13 6.12
C PRO A 137 -0.41 12.07 5.15
N ILE A 138 -1.74 11.92 5.12
CA ILE A 138 -2.42 10.92 4.29
C ILE A 138 -3.56 11.53 3.49
N ASN A 139 -3.93 10.88 2.38
CA ASN A 139 -5.14 11.22 1.66
C ASN A 139 -6.39 10.54 2.25
N GLY A 140 -7.52 11.23 2.22
CA GLY A 140 -8.83 10.64 2.40
C GLY A 140 -9.25 9.90 1.14
N LEU A 141 -9.56 8.59 1.25
CA LEU A 141 -10.03 7.79 0.13
C LEU A 141 -11.55 7.88 0.02
N ILE A 142 -12.06 8.15 -1.18
CA ILE A 142 -13.47 8.06 -1.57
C ILE A 142 -13.64 6.79 -2.40
N TRP A 143 -14.26 5.79 -1.79
CA TRP A 143 -14.54 4.49 -2.40
C TRP A 143 -15.60 4.60 -3.48
N MET A 144 -15.55 3.70 -4.47
CA MET A 144 -16.59 3.54 -5.48
C MET A 144 -17.90 3.11 -4.84
N GLY A 145 -19.00 3.60 -5.39
CA GLY A 145 -20.36 3.29 -4.95
C GLY A 145 -21.39 4.15 -5.68
N THR A 146 -22.60 4.26 -5.14
CA THR A 146 -23.58 5.21 -5.69
C THR A 146 -23.10 6.66 -5.49
N LYS A 147 -23.62 7.59 -6.29
CA LYS A 147 -23.29 9.01 -6.15
C LYS A 147 -23.53 9.53 -4.73
N GLU A 148 -24.64 9.12 -4.11
CA GLU A 148 -25.02 9.51 -2.74
C GLU A 148 -24.00 8.99 -1.71
N PHE A 149 -23.56 7.74 -1.84
CA PHE A 149 -22.54 7.15 -0.97
C PHE A 149 -21.19 7.86 -1.12
N MET A 150 -20.79 8.17 -2.35
CA MET A 150 -19.56 8.91 -2.61
C MET A 150 -19.64 10.33 -2.05
N LEU A 151 -20.79 11.02 -2.19
CA LEU A 151 -21.03 12.35 -1.63
C LEU A 151 -20.95 12.35 -0.10
N GLN A 152 -21.52 11.33 0.54
CA GLN A 152 -21.43 11.18 1.99
C GLN A 152 -19.96 11.03 2.46
N GLN A 153 -19.15 10.22 1.78
CA GLN A 153 -17.73 10.07 2.09
C GLN A 153 -16.96 11.37 1.88
N ILE A 154 -17.23 12.12 0.80
CA ILE A 154 -16.62 13.43 0.53
C ILE A 154 -16.87 14.37 1.71
N ASN A 155 -18.14 14.53 2.12
CA ASN A 155 -18.50 15.40 3.24
C ASN A 155 -17.85 14.97 4.54
N GLN A 156 -17.80 13.66 4.80
CA GLN A 156 -17.13 13.12 5.97
C GLN A 156 -15.63 13.47 5.97
N LYS A 157 -14.93 13.23 4.85
CA LYS A 157 -13.48 13.49 4.76
C LYS A 157 -13.13 14.98 4.84
N LEU A 158 -13.93 15.83 4.23
CA LEU A 158 -13.78 17.29 4.37
C LEU A 158 -14.01 17.73 5.83
N GLY A 159 -15.03 17.20 6.49
CA GLY A 159 -15.30 17.47 7.92
C GLY A 159 -14.24 16.92 8.87
N GLU A 160 -13.57 15.81 8.50
CA GLU A 160 -12.43 15.24 9.22
C GLU A 160 -11.12 16.02 9.01
N GLY A 161 -11.12 17.08 8.19
CA GLY A 161 -9.96 17.96 8.00
C GLY A 161 -8.88 17.42 7.05
N PHE A 162 -9.21 16.47 6.17
CA PHE A 162 -8.25 16.01 5.15
C PHE A 162 -7.88 17.13 4.18
N THR A 163 -6.59 17.30 3.92
CA THR A 163 -6.02 18.27 2.97
C THR A 163 -5.73 17.66 1.60
N CYS A 164 -5.91 16.35 1.47
CA CYS A 164 -5.81 15.61 0.22
C CYS A 164 -6.94 14.60 0.13
N LEU A 165 -7.66 14.57 -0.98
CA LEU A 165 -8.64 13.53 -1.30
C LEU A 165 -8.20 12.75 -2.53
N LYS A 166 -8.39 11.42 -2.49
CA LYS A 166 -8.28 10.54 -3.65
C LYS A 166 -9.66 9.94 -3.93
N MET A 167 -10.26 10.27 -5.06
CA MET A 167 -11.56 9.73 -5.48
C MET A 167 -11.36 8.64 -6.51
N LYS A 168 -11.91 7.45 -6.26
CA LYS A 168 -11.97 6.39 -7.26
C LYS A 168 -13.01 6.74 -8.32
N ILE A 169 -12.63 6.56 -9.60
CA ILE A 169 -13.47 6.88 -10.77
C ILE A 169 -13.51 5.71 -11.75
N GLY A 170 -14.48 5.74 -12.67
CA GLY A 170 -14.66 4.70 -13.70
C GLY A 170 -15.65 3.60 -13.33
N ALA A 171 -16.44 3.77 -12.25
CA ALA A 171 -17.45 2.79 -11.83
C ALA A 171 -18.90 3.25 -12.06
N ILE A 172 -19.14 4.54 -12.02
CA ILE A 172 -20.44 5.15 -12.32
C ILE A 172 -20.35 5.98 -13.59
N ASP A 173 -21.49 6.54 -14.02
CA ASP A 173 -21.48 7.44 -15.18
C ASP A 173 -20.49 8.60 -14.97
N PHE A 174 -19.64 8.84 -15.94
CA PHE A 174 -18.55 9.82 -15.83
C PHE A 174 -19.05 11.26 -15.61
N ALA A 175 -20.23 11.60 -16.12
CA ALA A 175 -20.83 12.91 -15.85
C ALA A 175 -21.15 13.09 -14.36
N GLN A 176 -21.61 12.04 -13.68
CA GLN A 176 -21.84 12.06 -12.24
C GLN A 176 -20.53 12.18 -11.44
N GLU A 177 -19.45 11.55 -11.92
CA GLU A 177 -18.11 11.69 -11.33
C GLU A 177 -17.63 13.15 -11.43
N LEU A 178 -17.82 13.79 -12.59
CA LEU A 178 -17.51 15.21 -12.76
C LEU A 178 -18.36 16.12 -11.87
N GLU A 179 -19.64 15.79 -11.63
CA GLU A 179 -20.49 16.53 -10.68
C GLU A 179 -19.96 16.43 -9.24
N LEU A 180 -19.50 15.24 -8.81
CA LEU A 180 -18.89 15.07 -7.49
C LEU A 180 -17.57 15.87 -7.35
N LEU A 181 -16.74 15.89 -8.40
CA LEU A 181 -15.52 16.69 -8.40
C LEU A 181 -15.82 18.19 -8.35
N ARG A 182 -16.83 18.65 -9.09
CA ARG A 182 -17.30 20.04 -9.01
C ARG A 182 -17.79 20.37 -7.61
N TYR A 183 -18.63 19.50 -7.02
CA TYR A 183 -19.09 19.67 -5.64
C TYR A 183 -17.92 19.80 -4.66
N ILE A 184 -16.86 18.95 -4.78
CA ILE A 184 -15.68 19.09 -3.93
C ILE A 184 -15.07 20.49 -4.07
N ARG A 185 -14.87 20.99 -5.29
CA ARG A 185 -14.23 22.29 -5.53
C ARG A 185 -15.05 23.50 -5.10
N GLU A 186 -16.37 23.36 -5.02
CA GLU A 186 -17.27 24.39 -4.53
C GLU A 186 -17.26 24.51 -2.99
N GLN A 187 -16.74 23.51 -2.28
CA GLN A 187 -16.65 23.60 -0.83
C GLN A 187 -15.54 24.56 -0.39
N GLU A 188 -15.85 25.44 0.59
CA GLU A 188 -14.88 26.41 1.13
C GLU A 188 -13.62 25.71 1.66
N ALA A 189 -13.80 24.58 2.37
CA ALA A 189 -12.72 23.77 2.92
C ALA A 189 -11.79 23.16 1.84
N ALA A 190 -12.22 23.15 0.57
CA ALA A 190 -11.47 22.53 -0.51
C ALA A 190 -10.63 23.50 -1.34
N LYS A 191 -10.56 24.80 -1.00
CA LYS A 191 -9.80 25.79 -1.77
C LYS A 191 -8.32 25.43 -1.98
N ASN A 192 -7.69 24.83 -0.98
CA ASN A 192 -6.29 24.40 -1.02
C ASN A 192 -6.14 22.87 -1.02
N LEU A 193 -7.21 22.15 -1.30
CA LEU A 193 -7.24 20.70 -1.27
C LEU A 193 -6.44 20.11 -2.44
N VAL A 194 -5.52 19.20 -2.14
CA VAL A 194 -4.90 18.33 -3.14
C VAL A 194 -5.94 17.29 -3.58
N LEU A 195 -6.25 17.25 -4.87
CA LEU A 195 -7.23 16.33 -5.41
C LEU A 195 -6.57 15.34 -6.37
N ARG A 196 -6.73 14.06 -6.09
CA ARG A 196 -6.26 12.93 -6.89
C ARG A 196 -7.45 12.11 -7.34
N VAL A 197 -7.35 11.50 -8.50
CA VAL A 197 -8.31 10.50 -8.96
C VAL A 197 -7.60 9.20 -9.30
N ASP A 198 -8.32 8.08 -9.16
CA ASP A 198 -7.81 6.73 -9.40
C ASP A 198 -8.82 5.99 -10.29
N ALA A 199 -8.41 5.73 -11.54
CA ALA A 199 -9.25 5.07 -12.52
C ALA A 199 -9.07 3.54 -12.52
N ASN A 200 -8.07 2.99 -11.82
CA ASN A 200 -7.74 1.56 -11.80
C ASN A 200 -7.78 0.89 -13.20
N GLY A 201 -7.34 1.60 -14.23
CA GLY A 201 -7.31 1.09 -15.62
C GLY A 201 -8.66 1.09 -16.35
N ALA A 202 -9.68 1.79 -15.83
CA ALA A 202 -11.03 1.72 -16.37
C ALA A 202 -11.24 2.41 -17.71
N PHE A 203 -10.37 3.34 -18.12
CA PHE A 203 -10.56 4.07 -19.37
C PHE A 203 -10.05 3.24 -20.57
N SER A 204 -10.80 3.26 -21.67
CA SER A 204 -10.26 2.79 -22.94
C SER A 204 -9.20 3.77 -23.47
N ILE A 205 -8.28 3.28 -24.34
CA ILE A 205 -7.26 4.14 -24.94
C ILE A 205 -7.90 5.29 -25.73
N GLN A 206 -9.03 5.02 -26.40
CA GLN A 206 -9.70 5.98 -27.27
C GLN A 206 -10.34 7.15 -26.47
N GLU A 207 -10.88 6.86 -25.30
CA GLU A 207 -11.58 7.86 -24.49
C GLU A 207 -10.70 8.56 -23.45
N ALA A 208 -9.56 7.94 -23.10
CA ALA A 208 -8.72 8.39 -21.98
C ALA A 208 -8.34 9.86 -22.10
N MET A 209 -7.81 10.30 -23.26
CA MET A 209 -7.39 11.70 -23.43
C MET A 209 -8.57 12.67 -23.31
N GLY A 210 -9.74 12.34 -23.88
CA GLY A 210 -10.93 13.17 -23.77
C GLY A 210 -11.42 13.33 -22.32
N LYS A 211 -11.36 12.25 -21.53
CA LYS A 211 -11.69 12.30 -20.09
C LYS A 211 -10.67 13.12 -19.30
N LEU A 212 -9.36 13.00 -19.60
CA LEU A 212 -8.31 13.79 -18.97
C LEU A 212 -8.47 15.30 -19.24
N GLU A 213 -8.88 15.67 -20.47
CA GLU A 213 -9.19 17.05 -20.81
C GLU A 213 -10.37 17.62 -20.00
N LEU A 214 -11.39 16.82 -19.67
CA LEU A 214 -12.49 17.23 -18.81
C LEU A 214 -12.11 17.32 -17.33
N LEU A 215 -11.20 16.45 -16.89
CA LEU A 215 -10.72 16.42 -15.50
C LEU A 215 -9.77 17.56 -15.16
N LYS A 216 -9.05 18.14 -16.13
CA LYS A 216 -8.06 19.21 -15.88
C LYS A 216 -8.66 20.45 -15.21
N ASP A 217 -9.94 20.77 -15.52
CA ASP A 217 -10.62 21.95 -15.01
C ASP A 217 -10.83 21.92 -13.49
N PHE A 218 -10.66 20.76 -12.88
CA PHE A 218 -10.74 20.60 -11.43
C PHE A 218 -9.38 20.74 -10.73
N GLY A 219 -8.29 21.08 -11.43
CA GLY A 219 -6.96 21.27 -10.82
C GLY A 219 -6.45 20.00 -10.15
N MET A 220 -6.49 18.87 -10.86
CA MET A 220 -6.02 17.59 -10.37
C MET A 220 -4.52 17.57 -10.15
N HIS A 221 -4.09 17.04 -8.99
CA HIS A 221 -2.69 16.75 -8.75
C HIS A 221 -2.18 15.62 -9.66
N SER A 222 -2.95 14.56 -9.79
CA SER A 222 -2.60 13.38 -10.60
C SER A 222 -3.81 12.49 -10.85
N ILE A 223 -3.71 11.67 -11.90
CA ILE A 223 -4.56 10.51 -12.12
C ILE A 223 -3.75 9.23 -12.00
N GLU A 224 -4.25 8.28 -11.20
CA GLU A 224 -3.68 6.97 -10.99
C GLU A 224 -4.24 5.98 -12.01
N GLN A 225 -3.36 5.25 -12.71
CA GLN A 225 -3.63 4.17 -13.67
C GLN A 225 -4.85 4.44 -14.56
N PRO A 226 -4.79 5.39 -15.50
CA PRO A 226 -5.95 5.76 -16.34
C PRO A 226 -6.43 4.63 -17.27
N ILE A 227 -5.49 3.86 -17.84
CA ILE A 227 -5.79 2.75 -18.76
C ILE A 227 -5.25 1.42 -18.22
N ALA A 228 -5.77 0.31 -18.74
CA ALA A 228 -5.37 -1.03 -18.30
C ALA A 228 -3.86 -1.27 -18.48
N VAL A 229 -3.30 -2.12 -17.59
CA VAL A 229 -1.88 -2.51 -17.59
C VAL A 229 -1.41 -3.12 -18.90
N GLY A 230 -0.11 -3.03 -19.18
CA GLY A 230 0.53 -3.64 -20.36
C GLY A 230 0.40 -2.81 -21.65
N GLN A 231 -0.28 -1.67 -21.62
CA GLN A 231 -0.48 -0.80 -22.79
C GLN A 231 0.57 0.34 -22.80
N TRP A 232 1.85 -0.01 -22.68
CA TRP A 232 2.93 0.95 -22.43
C TRP A 232 3.03 2.07 -23.45
N LYS A 233 2.84 1.78 -24.74
CA LYS A 233 2.88 2.81 -25.79
C LYS A 233 1.76 3.84 -25.59
N ALA A 234 0.54 3.40 -25.32
CA ALA A 234 -0.59 4.29 -25.06
C ALA A 234 -0.40 5.06 -23.75
N MET A 235 0.07 4.38 -22.67
CA MET A 235 0.36 5.02 -21.40
C MET A 235 1.46 6.06 -21.53
N ARG A 236 2.50 5.82 -22.35
CA ARG A 236 3.53 6.80 -22.70
C ARG A 236 2.93 8.03 -23.39
N GLU A 237 2.04 7.82 -24.36
CA GLU A 237 1.38 8.93 -25.03
C GLU A 237 0.56 9.80 -24.07
N LEU A 238 -0.13 9.15 -23.12
CA LEU A 238 -0.84 9.84 -22.04
C LEU A 238 0.15 10.59 -21.13
N ALA A 239 1.22 9.96 -20.67
CA ALA A 239 2.22 10.58 -19.79
C ALA A 239 2.85 11.84 -20.38
N VAL A 240 3.02 11.88 -21.72
CA VAL A 240 3.60 13.03 -22.43
C VAL A 240 2.59 14.13 -22.73
N LYS A 241 1.34 13.77 -23.08
CA LYS A 241 0.35 14.69 -23.64
C LYS A 241 -0.76 15.09 -22.66
N SER A 242 -0.95 14.32 -21.60
CA SER A 242 -2.02 14.59 -20.63
C SER A 242 -1.86 15.95 -19.94
N PRO A 243 -2.94 16.72 -19.78
CA PRO A 243 -2.92 17.93 -18.97
C PRO A 243 -2.84 17.66 -17.46
N ILE A 244 -2.97 16.38 -17.06
CA ILE A 244 -2.90 15.92 -15.66
C ILE A 244 -1.74 14.95 -15.52
N PRO A 245 -0.86 15.09 -14.51
CA PRO A 245 0.21 14.13 -14.26
C PRO A 245 -0.29 12.70 -14.08
N ILE A 246 0.39 11.75 -14.70
CA ILE A 246 0.07 10.33 -14.65
C ILE A 246 0.84 9.67 -13.51
N ALA A 247 0.13 8.86 -12.71
CA ALA A 247 0.70 8.01 -11.67
C ALA A 247 0.49 6.53 -12.02
N LEU A 248 1.55 5.71 -11.96
CA LEU A 248 1.46 4.28 -12.18
C LEU A 248 1.23 3.55 -10.86
N ASP A 249 0.29 2.62 -10.84
CA ASP A 249 -0.03 1.71 -9.72
C ASP A 249 0.08 0.25 -10.16
N GLU A 250 -0.97 -0.30 -10.72
CA GLU A 250 -1.02 -1.72 -11.12
C GLU A 250 0.05 -2.08 -12.13
N GLU A 251 0.53 -1.12 -12.92
CA GLU A 251 1.60 -1.33 -13.89
C GLU A 251 2.92 -1.76 -13.25
N LEU A 252 3.15 -1.45 -11.97
CA LEU A 252 4.39 -1.77 -11.26
C LEU A 252 4.43 -3.21 -10.75
N ILE A 253 3.26 -3.85 -10.60
CA ILE A 253 3.12 -5.16 -9.98
C ILE A 253 3.72 -6.25 -10.87
N GLY A 254 4.59 -7.09 -10.29
CA GLY A 254 5.22 -8.21 -11.00
C GLY A 254 6.27 -7.80 -12.04
N LYS A 255 6.74 -6.56 -12.04
CA LYS A 255 7.76 -6.09 -12.98
C LYS A 255 9.17 -6.31 -12.42
N ILE A 256 9.92 -7.16 -13.10
CA ILE A 256 11.31 -7.47 -12.77
C ILE A 256 12.23 -6.34 -13.28
N ASP A 257 12.06 -5.94 -14.53
CA ASP A 257 12.83 -4.83 -15.13
C ASP A 257 12.12 -3.49 -14.87
N LYS A 258 12.43 -2.91 -13.72
CA LYS A 258 11.87 -1.63 -13.27
C LYS A 258 12.31 -0.48 -14.16
N GLU A 259 13.57 -0.52 -14.64
CA GLU A 259 14.14 0.54 -15.47
C GLU A 259 13.50 0.55 -16.87
N GLU A 260 13.19 -0.61 -17.44
CA GLU A 260 12.46 -0.74 -18.71
C GLU A 260 11.06 -0.10 -18.60
N VAL A 261 10.31 -0.39 -17.53
CA VAL A 261 8.97 0.18 -17.30
C VAL A 261 9.03 1.71 -17.27
N LEU A 262 9.93 2.26 -16.43
CA LEU A 262 9.98 3.72 -16.22
C LEU A 262 10.51 4.47 -17.46
N ASN A 263 11.49 3.92 -18.15
CA ASN A 263 12.01 4.51 -19.38
C ASN A 263 11.00 4.44 -20.54
N SER A 264 10.21 3.34 -20.61
CA SER A 264 9.22 3.16 -21.66
C SER A 264 8.00 4.04 -21.48
N ILE A 265 7.53 4.26 -20.24
CA ILE A 265 6.29 5.01 -19.96
C ILE A 265 6.58 6.46 -19.60
N GLN A 266 7.61 6.75 -18.81
CA GLN A 266 7.98 8.06 -18.26
C GLN A 266 6.82 8.75 -17.51
N PRO A 267 6.28 8.12 -16.47
CA PRO A 267 5.21 8.70 -15.65
C PRO A 267 5.75 9.85 -14.80
N GLN A 268 4.86 10.67 -14.25
CA GLN A 268 5.23 11.72 -13.30
C GLN A 268 5.27 11.22 -11.87
N TYR A 269 4.52 10.15 -11.56
CA TYR A 269 4.44 9.59 -10.21
C TYR A 269 4.35 8.06 -10.20
N LEU A 270 4.79 7.45 -9.08
CA LEU A 270 4.63 6.03 -8.76
C LEU A 270 3.81 5.87 -7.49
N ILE A 271 2.91 4.88 -7.50
CA ILE A 271 2.16 4.44 -6.32
C ILE A 271 2.80 3.16 -5.81
N LEU A 272 3.43 3.22 -4.66
CA LEU A 272 4.21 2.10 -4.12
C LEU A 272 3.43 1.35 -3.07
N LYS A 273 3.15 0.08 -3.32
CA LYS A 273 2.45 -0.84 -2.41
C LYS A 273 3.41 -1.98 -2.02
N PRO A 274 4.14 -1.85 -0.90
CA PRO A 274 5.22 -2.78 -0.56
C PRO A 274 4.83 -4.26 -0.58
N SER A 275 3.63 -4.61 -0.11
CA SER A 275 3.14 -5.99 -0.11
C SER A 275 2.85 -6.55 -1.53
N LEU A 276 2.67 -5.69 -2.53
CA LEU A 276 2.46 -6.08 -3.94
C LEU A 276 3.74 -6.01 -4.78
N LEU A 277 4.70 -5.20 -4.35
CA LEU A 277 5.96 -4.99 -5.08
C LEU A 277 7.04 -6.03 -4.73
N GLY A 278 6.87 -6.76 -3.63
CA GLY A 278 7.84 -7.77 -3.20
C GLY A 278 8.60 -7.41 -1.92
N GLY A 279 8.02 -6.57 -1.07
CA GLY A 279 8.53 -6.24 0.25
C GLY A 279 9.28 -4.90 0.32
N ILE A 280 9.99 -4.73 1.42
CA ILE A 280 10.75 -3.52 1.76
C ILE A 280 11.92 -3.32 0.78
N LEU A 281 12.68 -4.38 0.53
CA LEU A 281 13.85 -4.32 -0.35
C LEU A 281 13.45 -3.88 -1.78
N GLU A 282 12.46 -4.54 -2.37
CA GLU A 282 11.99 -4.21 -3.72
C GLU A 282 11.39 -2.79 -3.79
N THR A 283 10.71 -2.35 -2.72
CA THR A 283 10.18 -0.99 -2.65
C THR A 283 11.30 0.05 -2.59
N ARG A 284 12.37 -0.21 -1.83
CA ARG A 284 13.56 0.65 -1.80
C ARG A 284 14.21 0.78 -3.18
N GLU A 285 14.29 -0.32 -3.94
CA GLU A 285 14.81 -0.29 -5.32
C GLU A 285 13.94 0.59 -6.25
N TRP A 286 12.60 0.50 -6.14
CA TRP A 286 11.68 1.38 -6.88
C TRP A 286 11.88 2.85 -6.53
N ILE A 287 12.03 3.18 -5.25
CA ILE A 287 12.25 4.56 -4.79
C ILE A 287 13.55 5.11 -5.33
N GLN A 288 14.66 4.36 -5.19
CA GLN A 288 15.97 4.78 -5.68
C GLN A 288 15.96 5.07 -7.18
N LEU A 289 15.28 4.22 -7.95
CA LEU A 289 15.16 4.42 -9.38
C LEU A 289 14.26 5.61 -9.73
N ALA A 290 13.14 5.79 -9.04
CA ALA A 290 12.25 6.93 -9.22
C ALA A 290 12.98 8.25 -8.94
N GLU A 291 13.70 8.34 -7.82
CA GLU A 291 14.48 9.52 -7.44
C GLU A 291 15.59 9.82 -8.47
N LYS A 292 16.31 8.79 -8.94
CA LYS A 292 17.33 8.92 -10.00
C LYS A 292 16.74 9.50 -11.30
N LEU A 293 15.49 9.17 -11.61
CA LEU A 293 14.79 9.61 -12.83
C LEU A 293 13.95 10.89 -12.62
N GLY A 294 13.93 11.46 -11.41
CA GLY A 294 13.13 12.64 -11.08
C GLY A 294 11.62 12.38 -11.07
N ILE A 295 11.20 11.14 -10.85
CA ILE A 295 9.79 10.71 -10.76
C ILE A 295 9.35 10.80 -9.30
N GLY A 296 8.24 11.50 -9.03
CA GLY A 296 7.64 11.54 -7.70
C GLY A 296 7.02 10.21 -7.30
N TRP A 297 6.83 10.00 -6.00
CA TRP A 297 6.20 8.77 -5.51
C TRP A 297 5.49 9.00 -4.17
N TRP A 298 4.57 8.11 -3.85
CA TRP A 298 4.03 7.95 -2.50
C TRP A 298 3.66 6.50 -2.22
N MET A 299 3.69 6.13 -0.95
CA MET A 299 3.28 4.80 -0.51
C MET A 299 1.78 4.71 -0.30
N THR A 300 1.23 3.55 -0.60
CA THR A 300 -0.18 3.23 -0.41
C THR A 300 -0.30 1.83 0.19
N SER A 301 -1.20 1.67 1.15
CA SER A 301 -1.61 0.35 1.65
C SER A 301 -2.37 -0.41 0.55
N ALA A 302 -2.13 -1.71 0.48
CA ALA A 302 -2.97 -2.64 -0.27
C ALA A 302 -4.01 -3.29 0.63
N LEU A 303 -4.60 -2.54 1.55
CA LEU A 303 -5.64 -2.94 2.52
C LEU A 303 -5.15 -3.95 3.56
N GLU A 304 -3.90 -3.85 4.00
CA GLU A 304 -3.34 -4.70 5.05
C GLU A 304 -4.05 -4.51 6.40
N SER A 305 -3.88 -5.48 7.30
CA SER A 305 -4.26 -5.33 8.70
C SER A 305 -3.35 -4.31 9.41
N ALA A 306 -3.58 -4.10 10.70
CA ALA A 306 -2.76 -3.21 11.50
C ALA A 306 -1.26 -3.57 11.46
N ILE A 307 -0.91 -4.86 11.34
CA ILE A 307 0.50 -5.31 11.28
C ILE A 307 1.18 -4.83 9.99
N GLY A 308 0.55 -5.09 8.84
CA GLY A 308 1.11 -4.66 7.55
C GLY A 308 1.10 -3.14 7.40
N LEU A 309 0.02 -2.47 7.81
CA LEU A 309 -0.07 -1.01 7.79
C LEU A 309 1.00 -0.34 8.65
N ASN A 310 1.29 -0.88 9.84
CA ASN A 310 2.38 -0.40 10.68
C ASN A 310 3.74 -0.50 9.98
N ALA A 311 4.03 -1.63 9.34
CA ALA A 311 5.28 -1.83 8.62
C ALA A 311 5.44 -0.84 7.46
N ILE A 312 4.37 -0.63 6.67
CA ILE A 312 4.37 0.34 5.56
C ILE A 312 4.54 1.76 6.08
N SER A 313 3.87 2.12 7.18
CA SER A 313 3.99 3.46 7.78
C SER A 313 5.42 3.73 8.27
N GLN A 314 6.06 2.75 8.89
CA GLN A 314 7.46 2.87 9.32
C GLN A 314 8.41 3.01 8.14
N LEU A 315 8.27 2.18 7.10
CA LEU A 315 9.04 2.31 5.87
C LEU A 315 8.84 3.70 5.24
N THR A 316 7.61 4.17 5.16
CA THR A 316 7.28 5.51 4.65
C THR A 316 8.00 6.60 5.43
N SER A 317 7.99 6.52 6.77
CA SER A 317 8.60 7.51 7.66
C SER A 317 10.12 7.61 7.50
N THR A 318 10.80 6.55 7.03
CA THR A 318 12.27 6.63 6.78
C THR A 318 12.64 7.61 5.66
N TYR A 319 11.69 7.97 4.79
CA TYR A 319 11.91 8.89 3.66
C TYR A 319 11.41 10.31 3.91
N LEU A 320 10.76 10.59 5.06
CA LEU A 320 10.22 11.91 5.42
C LEU A 320 9.36 12.52 4.29
N PRO A 321 8.32 11.85 3.81
CA PRO A 321 7.62 12.24 2.60
C PRO A 321 6.90 13.57 2.74
N SER A 322 6.99 14.43 1.72
CA SER A 322 6.29 15.72 1.65
C SER A 322 4.87 15.60 1.08
N LEU A 323 4.59 14.54 0.31
CA LEU A 323 3.28 14.30 -0.28
C LEU A 323 2.39 13.49 0.67
N PRO A 324 1.07 13.75 0.71
CA PRO A 324 0.13 12.88 1.43
C PRO A 324 0.17 11.44 0.89
N GLN A 325 0.25 10.46 1.80
CA GLN A 325 0.39 9.04 1.52
C GLN A 325 -0.97 8.33 1.50
N GLY A 326 -1.06 7.15 0.90
CA GLY A 326 -2.28 6.34 0.86
C GLY A 326 -2.42 5.36 2.03
N LEU A 327 -2.24 5.81 3.27
CA LEU A 327 -2.17 4.97 4.47
C LEU A 327 -3.40 5.08 5.38
N GLY A 328 -4.51 5.61 4.88
CA GLY A 328 -5.75 5.82 5.66
C GLY A 328 -6.60 4.57 5.86
N THR A 329 -6.05 3.36 5.75
CA THR A 329 -6.79 2.09 5.73
C THR A 329 -6.98 1.44 7.12
N GLY A 330 -6.52 2.06 8.19
CA GLY A 330 -6.53 1.46 9.55
C GLY A 330 -7.91 1.13 10.12
N LYS A 331 -9.00 1.72 9.59
CA LYS A 331 -10.38 1.53 10.09
C LYS A 331 -11.28 0.75 9.13
N LEU A 332 -10.73 -0.04 8.22
CA LEU A 332 -11.49 -0.76 7.21
C LEU A 332 -12.24 -1.98 7.75
N TYR A 333 -11.76 -2.60 8.82
CA TYR A 333 -12.23 -3.88 9.30
C TYR A 333 -12.88 -3.80 10.68
N ASP A 334 -13.92 -4.61 10.90
CA ASP A 334 -14.59 -4.73 12.21
C ASP A 334 -13.75 -5.53 13.22
N ASN A 335 -12.98 -6.50 12.72
CA ASN A 335 -12.22 -7.45 13.53
C ASN A 335 -10.70 -7.33 13.31
N ASN A 336 -10.19 -6.11 12.99
CA ASN A 336 -8.75 -5.86 12.96
C ASN A 336 -8.16 -5.98 14.37
N LEU A 337 -6.83 -6.17 14.45
CA LEU A 337 -6.13 -6.10 15.72
C LEU A 337 -6.20 -4.67 16.29
N GLU A 338 -6.42 -4.57 17.59
CA GLU A 338 -6.19 -3.31 18.31
C GLU A 338 -4.72 -2.94 18.20
N SER A 339 -4.45 -1.68 17.91
CA SER A 339 -3.11 -1.20 17.63
C SER A 339 -2.92 0.25 18.02
N PRO A 340 -1.66 0.69 18.24
CA PRO A 340 -1.32 2.09 18.44
C PRO A 340 -1.57 3.01 17.24
N LEU A 341 -1.96 2.48 16.09
CA LEU A 341 -2.17 3.27 14.87
C LEU A 341 -3.44 4.13 14.98
N VAL A 342 -3.29 5.43 14.88
CA VAL A 342 -4.39 6.39 14.94
C VAL A 342 -4.47 7.16 13.63
N VAL A 343 -5.65 7.16 13.00
CA VAL A 343 -5.94 7.96 11.80
C VAL A 343 -6.90 9.07 12.20
N GLN A 344 -6.44 10.33 12.12
CA GLN A 344 -7.21 11.53 12.44
C GLN A 344 -6.65 12.77 11.72
N PHE A 345 -7.50 13.73 11.42
CA PHE A 345 -7.13 15.03 10.84
C PHE A 345 -6.26 14.95 9.58
N GLY A 346 -6.48 13.93 8.74
CA GLY A 346 -5.68 13.73 7.52
C GLY A 346 -4.26 13.20 7.77
N GLU A 347 -4.00 12.61 8.91
CA GLU A 347 -2.72 12.06 9.31
C GLU A 347 -2.87 10.64 9.87
N ILE A 348 -1.82 9.82 9.75
CA ILE A 348 -1.65 8.60 10.53
C ILE A 348 -0.51 8.82 11.53
N GLN A 349 -0.72 8.39 12.77
CA GLN A 349 0.22 8.54 13.89
C GLN A 349 0.35 7.23 14.65
N TYR A 350 1.50 7.04 15.29
CA TYR A 350 1.72 5.97 16.26
C TYR A 350 1.57 6.53 17.68
N ASN A 351 0.50 6.11 18.37
CA ASN A 351 0.28 6.51 19.77
C ASN A 351 1.26 5.75 20.68
N GLN A 352 2.20 6.47 21.29
CA GLN A 352 3.24 5.91 22.16
C GLN A 352 2.69 5.20 23.41
N GLU A 353 1.48 5.54 23.85
CA GLU A 353 0.79 4.94 25.00
C GLU A 353 -0.16 3.80 24.58
N GLY A 354 -0.31 3.58 23.28
CA GLY A 354 -1.19 2.54 22.73
C GLY A 354 -0.60 1.14 22.93
N ILE A 355 -1.48 0.16 23.01
CA ILE A 355 -1.11 -1.25 23.21
C ILE A 355 -1.45 -2.04 21.96
N TRP A 356 -0.59 -2.98 21.61
CA TRP A 356 -0.89 -3.97 20.58
C TRP A 356 -1.66 -5.14 21.15
N GLU A 357 -2.77 -5.48 20.54
CA GLU A 357 -3.37 -6.81 20.70
C GLU A 357 -2.38 -7.88 20.18
N THR A 358 -2.23 -8.97 20.91
CA THR A 358 -1.43 -10.11 20.45
C THR A 358 -2.21 -10.91 19.42
N PRO A 359 -1.67 -11.19 18.23
CA PRO A 359 -2.32 -12.05 17.25
C PRO A 359 -2.62 -13.44 17.83
N SER A 360 -3.87 -13.91 17.65
CA SER A 360 -4.37 -15.18 18.20
C SER A 360 -5.27 -15.90 17.18
#